data_dbe14fa50a2b47aaded45d83ecd3a4e7
#
_entry.id   dbe14fa50a2b47aaded45d83ecd3a4e7
#
_cell.length_a   1.000
_cell.length_b   1.000
_cell.length_c   1.000
_cell.angle_alpha   90.00
_cell.angle_beta   90.00
_cell.angle_gamma   90.00
#
_symmetry.space_group_name_H-M   'P 1'
#
loop_
_entity.id
_entity.type
_entity.pdbx_description
1 polymer ?
#
loop_
_entity_poly.entity_id
_entity_poly.type
_entity_poly.pdbx_seq_one_letter_code
_entity_poly.pdbx_strand_id
1 'polypeptide(L)'
;VTTRTAKIADRTVSIGGDVWKKGSFKRGDMIDDALGNNLGHSFPKIDKLDNGVAVSIKSIKLSDKTYETAKGIYNKLRRDVDALDEFKEAADKKRNISPKDYSAKKLEIAVQDMKITAEQQRGLEMVKEYAKEKGIEISITVVK
;
A
#
# COMPACT_ATOMS: atom_id res chain seq x y z
N VAL A 1 -12.25 -16.95 14.03
CA VAL A 1 -10.90 -16.62 14.48
C VAL A 1 -10.53 -15.24 13.98
N THR A 2 -9.97 -14.41 14.86
CA THR A 2 -9.51 -13.06 14.51
C THR A 2 -8.05 -12.91 14.90
N THR A 3 -7.35 -12.01 14.22
CA THR A 3 -5.99 -11.64 14.58
C THR A 3 -5.84 -10.12 14.46
N ARG A 4 -4.92 -9.54 15.21
CA ARG A 4 -4.64 -8.12 15.07
C ARG A 4 -3.74 -7.88 13.87
N THR A 5 -4.00 -6.78 13.16
CA THR A 5 -3.18 -6.39 12.01
C THR A 5 -1.70 -6.22 12.39
N ALA A 6 -1.42 -5.80 13.62
CA ALA A 6 -0.05 -5.68 14.11
C ALA A 6 0.76 -6.97 14.05
N LYS A 7 0.09 -8.13 14.14
CA LYS A 7 0.77 -9.43 14.08
C LYS A 7 1.20 -9.84 12.68
N ILE A 8 0.51 -9.34 11.66
CA ILE A 8 0.82 -9.69 10.27
C ILE A 8 1.53 -8.56 9.54
N ALA A 9 1.67 -7.40 10.17
CA ALA A 9 2.33 -6.24 9.59
C ALA A 9 3.84 -6.34 9.70
N ASP A 10 4.52 -5.73 8.73
CA ASP A 10 5.98 -5.63 8.74
C ASP A 10 6.45 -4.52 9.67
N ARG A 11 5.63 -3.49 9.87
CA ARG A 11 5.92 -2.40 10.79
C ARG A 11 4.65 -1.67 11.23
N THR A 12 4.79 -0.85 12.25
CA THR A 12 3.72 0.01 12.76
C THR A 12 4.22 1.45 12.81
N VAL A 13 3.40 2.37 12.32
CA VAL A 13 3.70 3.81 12.33
C VAL A 13 2.56 4.52 13.07
N SER A 14 2.91 5.39 14.01
CA SER A 14 1.92 6.18 14.76
C SER A 14 1.95 7.62 14.29
N ILE A 15 0.85 8.09 13.73
CA ILE A 15 0.71 9.47 13.27
C ILE A 15 -0.38 10.23 14.02
N GLY A 16 -1.26 9.51 14.73
CA GLY A 16 -2.34 10.11 15.49
C GLY A 16 -3.38 10.83 14.65
N GLY A 17 -4.12 11.73 15.27
CA GLY A 17 -5.07 12.60 14.58
C GLY A 17 -6.25 11.91 13.92
N ASP A 18 -6.60 10.71 14.35
CA ASP A 18 -7.73 9.96 13.81
C ASP A 18 -7.69 9.86 12.29
N VAL A 19 -6.51 9.52 11.74
CA VAL A 19 -6.28 9.50 10.30
C VAL A 19 -7.34 8.69 9.54
N TRP A 20 -7.79 7.57 10.10
CA TRP A 20 -8.76 6.69 9.46
C TRP A 20 -10.18 7.25 9.42
N LYS A 21 -10.45 8.32 10.18
CA LYS A 21 -11.72 9.04 10.16
C LYS A 21 -11.75 10.16 9.14
N LYS A 22 -10.61 10.50 8.57
CA LYS A 22 -10.51 11.54 7.53
C LYS A 22 -11.09 11.04 6.21
N GLY A 23 -11.49 11.97 5.36
CA GLY A 23 -11.88 11.65 3.98
C GLY A 23 -10.72 11.01 3.22
N SER A 24 -11.04 10.24 2.18
CA SER A 24 -10.03 9.42 1.48
C SER A 24 -8.83 10.21 0.95
N PHE A 25 -9.04 11.42 0.42
CA PHE A 25 -7.94 12.25 -0.07
C PHE A 25 -7.00 12.67 1.05
N LYS A 26 -7.55 13.24 2.11
CA LYS A 26 -6.73 13.73 3.23
C LYS A 26 -6.04 12.58 3.93
N ARG A 27 -6.74 11.47 4.13
CA ARG A 27 -6.19 10.25 4.72
C ARG A 27 -5.03 9.74 3.89
N GLY A 28 -5.21 9.66 2.56
CA GLY A 28 -4.17 9.19 1.65
C GLY A 28 -2.92 10.05 1.73
N ASP A 29 -3.07 11.37 1.71
CA ASP A 29 -1.94 12.29 1.80
C ASP A 29 -1.19 12.16 3.13
N MET A 30 -1.93 12.07 4.23
CA MET A 30 -1.32 11.92 5.56
C MET A 30 -0.53 10.62 5.67
N ILE A 31 -1.09 9.53 5.13
CA ILE A 31 -0.43 8.22 5.15
C ILE A 31 0.79 8.22 4.24
N ASP A 32 0.67 8.76 3.04
CA ASP A 32 1.80 8.87 2.11
C ASP A 32 2.97 9.61 2.74
N ASP A 33 2.69 10.75 3.38
CA ASP A 33 3.72 11.53 4.06
C ASP A 33 4.36 10.76 5.21
N ALA A 34 3.54 10.06 6.00
CA ALA A 34 4.01 9.28 7.14
C ALA A 34 4.88 8.10 6.71
N LEU A 35 4.61 7.53 5.55
CA LEU A 35 5.33 6.37 5.03
C LEU A 35 6.51 6.75 4.12
N GLY A 36 6.80 8.03 4.01
CA GLY A 36 8.03 8.49 3.37
C GLY A 36 7.91 8.82 1.90
N ASN A 37 6.73 9.28 1.44
CA ASN A 37 6.58 9.79 0.09
C ASN A 37 7.67 10.85 -0.16
N ASN A 38 8.52 10.60 -1.14
CA ASN A 38 9.61 11.52 -1.48
C ASN A 38 9.51 12.07 -2.91
N LEU A 39 8.41 11.76 -3.61
CA LEU A 39 8.19 12.22 -4.97
C LEU A 39 7.12 13.32 -5.07
N GLY A 40 6.42 13.59 -3.96
CA GLY A 40 5.32 14.55 -3.92
C GLY A 40 4.00 13.92 -4.36
N HIS A 41 2.89 14.53 -3.95
CA HIS A 41 1.56 13.96 -4.17
C HIS A 41 1.11 14.03 -5.63
N SER A 42 1.72 14.87 -6.43
CA SER A 42 1.39 15.02 -7.84
C SER A 42 2.23 14.14 -8.77
N PHE A 43 3.23 13.42 -8.24
CA PHE A 43 4.03 12.53 -9.07
C PHE A 43 3.20 11.31 -9.46
N PRO A 44 3.13 10.98 -10.77
CA PRO A 44 2.24 9.90 -11.20
C PRO A 44 2.80 8.51 -10.92
N LYS A 45 1.91 7.58 -10.64
CA LYS A 45 2.10 6.12 -10.59
C LYS A 45 2.82 5.56 -9.36
N ILE A 46 3.88 6.21 -8.87
CA ILE A 46 4.58 5.76 -7.68
C ILE A 46 4.72 6.91 -6.69
N ASP A 47 4.94 6.56 -5.43
CA ASP A 47 4.96 7.54 -4.34
C ASP A 47 6.34 7.76 -3.77
N LYS A 48 7.23 6.79 -3.97
CA LYS A 48 8.54 6.83 -3.37
C LYS A 48 9.55 6.06 -4.21
N LEU A 49 10.77 6.59 -4.28
CA LEU A 49 11.91 5.86 -4.82
C LEU A 49 12.91 5.71 -3.66
N ASP A 50 13.16 4.48 -3.24
CA ASP A 50 13.93 4.18 -2.04
C ASP A 50 15.01 3.14 -2.36
N ASN A 51 16.26 3.60 -2.44
CA ASN A 51 17.40 2.73 -2.71
C ASN A 51 17.19 1.83 -3.93
N GLY A 52 16.66 2.38 -5.02
CA GLY A 52 16.42 1.63 -6.24
C GLY A 52 15.16 0.79 -6.24
N VAL A 53 14.27 1.00 -5.26
CA VAL A 53 12.96 0.35 -5.22
C VAL A 53 11.88 1.38 -5.53
N ALA A 54 11.10 1.12 -6.56
CA ALA A 54 9.93 1.94 -6.90
C ALA A 54 8.75 1.49 -6.03
N VAL A 55 8.25 2.38 -5.18
CA VAL A 55 7.25 2.05 -4.16
C VAL A 55 5.93 2.76 -4.44
N SER A 56 4.84 2.01 -4.49
CA SER A 56 3.49 2.54 -4.47
C SER A 56 2.92 2.36 -3.07
N ILE A 57 2.36 3.42 -2.50
CA ILE A 57 1.74 3.40 -1.16
C ILE A 57 0.23 3.43 -1.35
N LYS A 58 -0.45 2.44 -0.80
CA LYS A 58 -1.91 2.34 -0.86
C LYS A 58 -2.46 2.11 0.53
N SER A 59 -3.55 2.78 0.87
CA SER A 59 -4.25 2.54 2.12
C SER A 59 -5.53 1.76 1.86
N ILE A 60 -5.86 0.86 2.77
CA ILE A 60 -7.11 0.11 2.72
C ILE A 60 -7.76 0.17 4.10
N LYS A 61 -8.97 0.71 4.15
CA LYS A 61 -9.72 0.80 5.40
C LYS A 61 -10.47 -0.50 5.62
N LEU A 62 -9.83 -1.43 6.34
CA LEU A 62 -10.34 -2.79 6.52
C LEU A 62 -11.69 -2.84 7.23
N SER A 63 -12.09 -1.77 7.93
CA SER A 63 -13.39 -1.69 8.57
C SER A 63 -14.52 -1.38 7.57
N ASP A 64 -14.20 -1.01 6.34
CA ASP A 64 -15.23 -0.78 5.32
C ASP A 64 -15.87 -2.10 4.90
N LYS A 65 -17.16 -2.03 4.62
CA LYS A 65 -17.95 -3.22 4.28
C LYS A 65 -17.40 -3.99 3.08
N THR A 66 -16.90 -3.28 2.08
CA THR A 66 -16.31 -3.89 0.89
C THR A 66 -15.17 -4.86 1.24
N TYR A 67 -14.48 -4.61 2.35
CA TYR A 67 -13.30 -5.37 2.75
C TYR A 67 -13.57 -6.38 3.86
N GLU A 68 -14.82 -6.77 4.03
CA GLU A 68 -15.17 -7.85 4.95
C GLU A 68 -14.82 -9.23 4.39
N THR A 69 -14.67 -9.34 3.06
CA THR A 69 -14.40 -10.61 2.40
C THR A 69 -13.00 -10.63 1.80
N ALA A 70 -12.44 -11.83 1.67
CA ALA A 70 -11.17 -12.02 0.98
C ALA A 70 -11.22 -11.50 -0.46
N LYS A 71 -12.32 -11.77 -1.15
CA LYS A 71 -12.51 -11.33 -2.53
C LYS A 71 -12.49 -9.80 -2.67
N GLY A 72 -13.13 -9.08 -1.75
CA GLY A 72 -13.15 -7.62 -1.78
C GLY A 72 -11.76 -7.03 -1.64
N ILE A 73 -10.99 -7.55 -0.69
CA ILE A 73 -9.60 -7.13 -0.46
C ILE A 73 -8.73 -7.48 -1.68
N TYR A 74 -8.82 -8.71 -2.13
CA TYR A 74 -8.01 -9.20 -3.25
C TYR A 74 -8.28 -8.40 -4.53
N ASN A 75 -9.55 -8.18 -4.88
CA ASN A 75 -9.89 -7.45 -6.10
C ASN A 75 -9.36 -6.03 -6.10
N LYS A 76 -9.41 -5.35 -4.96
CA LYS A 76 -8.87 -3.98 -4.84
C LYS A 76 -7.36 -3.97 -4.99
N LEU A 77 -6.68 -4.76 -4.21
CA LEU A 77 -5.21 -4.73 -4.14
C LEU A 77 -4.55 -5.38 -5.36
N ARG A 78 -5.21 -6.36 -5.98
CA ARG A 78 -4.73 -6.94 -7.23
C ARG A 78 -4.59 -5.87 -8.31
N ARG A 79 -5.57 -4.97 -8.40
CA ARG A 79 -5.50 -3.87 -9.38
C ARG A 79 -4.32 -2.94 -9.09
N ASP A 80 -4.03 -2.72 -7.82
CA ASP A 80 -2.87 -1.90 -7.43
C ASP A 80 -1.55 -2.60 -7.78
N VAL A 81 -1.49 -3.90 -7.61
CA VAL A 81 -0.33 -4.70 -8.03
C VAL A 81 -0.16 -4.64 -9.56
N ASP A 82 -1.25 -4.82 -10.30
CA ASP A 82 -1.20 -4.77 -11.76
C ASP A 82 -0.71 -3.41 -12.27
N ALA A 83 -1.21 -2.33 -11.68
CA ALA A 83 -0.79 -0.99 -12.05
C ALA A 83 0.71 -0.78 -11.82
N LEU A 84 1.22 -1.28 -10.69
CA LEU A 84 2.64 -1.19 -10.38
C LEU A 84 3.48 -2.08 -11.30
N ASP A 85 2.97 -3.27 -11.62
CA ASP A 85 3.65 -4.18 -12.54
C ASP A 85 3.80 -3.55 -13.94
N GLU A 86 2.80 -2.82 -14.38
CA GLU A 86 2.81 -2.13 -15.67
C GLU A 86 3.64 -0.85 -15.67
N PHE A 87 3.98 -0.33 -14.49
CA PHE A 87 4.77 0.89 -14.40
C PHE A 87 6.15 0.70 -15.02
N LYS A 88 6.56 1.61 -15.88
CA LYS A 88 7.91 1.64 -16.46
C LYS A 88 8.59 2.97 -16.18
N GLU A 89 7.93 4.07 -16.48
CA GLU A 89 8.48 5.40 -16.29
C GLU A 89 7.39 6.42 -16.01
N ALA A 90 7.77 7.49 -15.35
CA ALA A 90 6.90 8.62 -15.09
C ALA A 90 7.74 9.87 -14.87
N ALA A 91 7.13 11.02 -15.12
CA ALA A 91 7.81 12.29 -14.94
C ALA A 91 6.82 13.37 -14.49
N ASP A 92 7.34 14.34 -13.76
CA ASP A 92 6.65 15.59 -13.49
C ASP A 92 7.60 16.74 -13.85
N LYS A 93 7.27 17.97 -13.45
CA LYS A 93 8.10 19.13 -13.77
C LYS A 93 9.47 19.10 -13.11
N LYS A 94 9.65 18.31 -12.06
CA LYS A 94 10.87 18.31 -11.23
C LYS A 94 11.76 17.12 -11.49
N ARG A 95 11.23 15.99 -11.95
CA ARG A 95 12.01 14.77 -12.09
C ARG A 95 11.41 13.81 -13.07
N ASN A 96 12.27 12.91 -13.54
CA ASN A 96 11.90 11.83 -14.43
C ASN A 96 12.46 10.53 -13.85
N ILE A 97 11.61 9.53 -13.69
CA ILE A 97 12.02 8.21 -13.22
C ILE A 97 11.78 7.20 -14.34
N SER A 98 12.83 6.46 -14.68
CA SER A 98 12.84 5.48 -15.78
C SER A 98 13.39 4.14 -15.28
N PRO A 99 13.35 3.08 -16.08
CA PRO A 99 13.83 1.76 -15.66
C PRO A 99 15.27 1.71 -15.14
N LYS A 100 16.10 2.68 -15.51
CA LYS A 100 17.48 2.74 -14.99
C LYS A 100 17.56 3.22 -13.54
N ASP A 101 16.48 3.79 -13.00
CA ASP A 101 16.47 4.37 -11.67
C ASP A 101 16.05 3.38 -10.59
N TYR A 102 15.48 2.25 -10.97
CA TYR A 102 15.03 1.23 -10.03
C TYR A 102 15.33 -0.17 -10.56
N SER A 103 15.47 -1.12 -9.64
CA SER A 103 15.68 -2.53 -9.96
C SER A 103 14.61 -3.43 -9.36
N ALA A 104 13.77 -2.88 -8.50
CA ALA A 104 12.70 -3.62 -7.83
C ALA A 104 11.48 -2.73 -7.62
N LYS A 105 10.34 -3.38 -7.37
CA LYS A 105 9.07 -2.70 -7.11
C LYS A 105 8.46 -3.24 -5.82
N LYS A 106 7.81 -2.36 -5.07
CA LYS A 106 7.15 -2.72 -3.83
C LYS A 106 5.81 -2.00 -3.71
N LEU A 107 4.78 -2.74 -3.30
CA LEU A 107 3.50 -2.17 -2.90
C LEU A 107 3.44 -2.14 -1.39
N GLU A 108 3.40 -0.95 -0.81
CA GLU A 108 3.27 -0.76 0.62
C GLU A 108 1.80 -0.51 0.96
N ILE A 109 1.22 -1.40 1.76
CA ILE A 109 -0.21 -1.37 2.10
C ILE A 109 -0.37 -0.89 3.54
N ALA A 110 -1.00 0.27 3.71
CA ALA A 110 -1.30 0.83 5.02
C ALA A 110 -2.67 0.33 5.48
N VAL A 111 -2.75 -0.20 6.68
CA VAL A 111 -3.96 -0.74 7.27
C VAL A 111 -4.16 -0.17 8.68
N GLN A 112 -5.40 -0.25 9.17
CA GLN A 112 -5.74 0.17 10.54
C GLN A 112 -5.13 -0.79 11.56
N ASP A 113 -4.93 -0.28 12.79
CA ASP A 113 -4.63 -1.10 13.95
C ASP A 113 -5.95 -1.68 14.47
N MET A 114 -6.27 -2.91 14.12
CA MET A 114 -7.53 -3.54 14.45
C MET A 114 -7.43 -5.06 14.41
N LYS A 115 -8.45 -5.72 14.92
CA LYS A 115 -8.61 -7.16 14.73
C LYS A 115 -9.28 -7.41 13.39
N ILE A 116 -8.77 -8.37 12.65
CA ILE A 116 -9.34 -8.79 11.37
C ILE A 116 -9.75 -10.26 11.43
N THR A 117 -10.70 -10.62 10.59
CA THR A 117 -11.18 -11.99 10.49
C THR A 117 -10.19 -12.87 9.72
N ALA A 118 -10.34 -14.18 9.82
CA ALA A 118 -9.57 -15.13 9.01
C ALA A 118 -9.80 -14.87 7.51
N GLU A 119 -11.01 -14.48 7.15
CA GLU A 119 -11.37 -14.15 5.77
C GLU A 119 -10.59 -12.92 5.27
N GLN A 120 -10.47 -11.89 6.08
CA GLN A 120 -9.70 -10.70 5.73
C GLN A 120 -8.20 -11.01 5.65
N GLN A 121 -7.69 -11.79 6.58
CA GLN A 121 -6.29 -12.22 6.54
C GLN A 121 -6.00 -13.00 5.27
N ARG A 122 -6.91 -13.88 4.87
CA ARG A 122 -6.77 -14.66 3.64
C ARG A 122 -6.70 -13.76 2.41
N GLY A 123 -7.51 -12.70 2.36
CA GLY A 123 -7.46 -11.74 1.26
C GLY A 123 -6.09 -11.08 1.12
N LEU A 124 -5.50 -10.67 2.24
CA LEU A 124 -4.16 -10.09 2.23
C LEU A 124 -3.10 -11.11 1.78
N GLU A 125 -3.22 -12.36 2.22
CA GLU A 125 -2.30 -13.41 1.81
C GLU A 125 -2.41 -13.72 0.32
N MET A 126 -3.62 -13.70 -0.24
CA MET A 126 -3.84 -13.91 -1.67
C MET A 126 -3.14 -12.83 -2.50
N VAL A 127 -3.17 -11.58 -2.05
CA VAL A 127 -2.47 -10.49 -2.73
C VAL A 127 -0.95 -10.70 -2.67
N LYS A 128 -0.42 -11.13 -1.54
CA LYS A 128 1.02 -11.42 -1.43
C LYS A 128 1.46 -12.49 -2.42
N GLU A 129 0.68 -13.55 -2.56
CA GLU A 129 0.97 -14.61 -3.53
C GLU A 129 0.94 -14.08 -4.97
N TYR A 130 -0.09 -13.32 -5.30
CA TYR A 130 -0.25 -12.74 -6.63
C TYR A 130 0.92 -11.81 -6.98
N ALA A 131 1.30 -10.95 -6.04
CA ALA A 131 2.41 -10.01 -6.24
C ALA A 131 3.74 -10.74 -6.39
N LYS A 132 3.93 -11.80 -5.62
CA LYS A 132 5.14 -12.62 -5.67
C LYS A 132 5.36 -13.20 -7.06
N GLU A 133 4.30 -13.67 -7.70
CA GLU A 133 4.37 -14.18 -9.08
C GLU A 133 4.79 -13.11 -10.07
N LYS A 134 4.50 -11.84 -9.78
CA LYS A 134 4.87 -10.69 -10.61
C LYS A 134 6.25 -10.12 -10.23
N GLY A 135 6.91 -10.69 -9.23
CA GLY A 135 8.18 -10.15 -8.74
C GLY A 135 8.04 -8.87 -7.94
N ILE A 136 6.86 -8.60 -7.40
CA ILE A 136 6.58 -7.40 -6.61
C ILE A 136 6.50 -7.76 -5.13
N GLU A 137 7.24 -7.02 -4.30
CA GLU A 137 7.20 -7.19 -2.85
C GLU A 137 5.96 -6.51 -2.28
N ILE A 138 5.31 -7.17 -1.33
CA ILE A 138 4.24 -6.58 -0.54
C ILE A 138 4.75 -6.30 0.86
N SER A 139 4.52 -5.09 1.33
CA SER A 139 4.79 -4.69 2.72
C SER A 139 3.48 -4.22 3.34
N ILE A 140 3.16 -4.69 4.53
CA ILE A 140 1.97 -4.27 5.27
C ILE A 140 2.42 -3.42 6.45
N THR A 141 1.87 -2.21 6.54
CA THR A 141 2.19 -1.26 7.61
C THR A 141 0.92 -0.91 8.37
N VAL A 142 0.94 -1.11 9.68
CA VAL A 142 -0.13 -0.61 10.54
C VAL A 142 0.10 0.87 10.76
N VAL A 143 -0.93 1.68 10.50
CA VAL A 143 -0.92 3.13 10.74
C VAL A 143 -1.95 3.44 11.82
N LYS A 144 -1.50 4.05 12.93
CA LYS A 144 -2.37 4.39 14.06
C LYS A 144 -2.12 5.78 14.62
#